data_0bbff3993104ed24e9730122114efa9e
#
_entry.id   0bbff3993104ed24e9730122114efa9e
#
_cell.length_a   1.000
_cell.length_b   1.000
_cell.length_c   1.000
_cell.angle_alpha   90.00
_cell.angle_beta   90.00
_cell.angle_gamma   90.00
#
_symmetry.space_group_name_H-M   'P 1'
#
loop_
_entity.id
_entity.type
_entity.pdbx_description
1 polymer ?
#
loop_
_entity_poly.entity_id
_entity_poly.type
_entity_poly.pdbx_seq_one_letter_code
_entity_poly.pdbx_strand_id
1 'polypeptide(L)'
;MFALDLDSLTTEQRAMVALWEEHMKAEFQDKDAHASCDTMVAEPYVNHVPVLTGGVGRRQLLNYYARYFIPGQPPDVEIVPISRTVGQERIVDEFVYRCTHSIPMEWLLPGVPPTGRRLEVPTVVIVTFEGGKMKSEHLYWDQASALVQLGLLDPAGLPVAGAEVARKALDPAAVPSNLLMKRTIADELL
;
A
#
# COMPACT_ATOMS: atom_id res chain seq x y z
N MET A 1 -10.05 -9.98 -2.49
CA MET A 1 -10.16 -10.38 -1.06
C MET A 1 -8.97 -11.24 -0.75
N PHE A 2 -8.29 -11.01 0.38
CA PHE A 2 -7.17 -11.85 0.81
C PHE A 2 -7.65 -13.27 1.13
N ALA A 3 -6.91 -14.28 0.65
CA ALA A 3 -7.18 -15.66 1.01
C ALA A 3 -6.72 -15.89 2.47
N LEU A 4 -7.66 -16.11 3.37
CA LEU A 4 -7.39 -16.30 4.79
C LEU A 4 -8.27 -17.42 5.34
N ASP A 5 -7.65 -18.38 6.02
CA ASP A 5 -8.37 -19.40 6.78
C ASP A 5 -8.80 -18.81 8.14
N LEU A 6 -10.03 -18.29 8.18
CA LEU A 6 -10.59 -17.66 9.37
C LEU A 6 -10.77 -18.66 10.54
N ASP A 7 -10.91 -19.95 10.26
CA ASP A 7 -11.11 -20.97 11.29
C ASP A 7 -9.82 -21.22 12.10
N SER A 8 -8.66 -20.93 11.51
CA SER A 8 -7.36 -21.03 12.19
C SER A 8 -7.07 -19.85 13.13
N LEU A 9 -7.85 -18.77 13.07
CA LEU A 9 -7.63 -17.55 13.85
C LEU A 9 -8.33 -17.59 15.22
N THR A 10 -7.74 -16.91 16.22
CA THR A 10 -8.43 -16.64 17.50
C THR A 10 -9.58 -15.65 17.31
N THR A 11 -10.42 -15.51 18.33
CA THR A 11 -11.52 -14.54 18.33
C THR A 11 -10.99 -13.10 18.17
N GLU A 12 -9.90 -12.77 18.88
CA GLU A 12 -9.26 -11.45 18.82
C GLU A 12 -8.68 -11.18 17.42
N GLN A 13 -8.05 -12.17 16.82
CA GLN A 13 -7.51 -12.05 15.46
C GLN A 13 -8.62 -11.84 14.41
N ARG A 14 -9.73 -12.58 14.55
CA ARG A 14 -10.91 -12.34 13.67
C ARG A 14 -11.49 -10.95 13.85
N ALA A 15 -11.54 -10.44 15.09
CA ALA A 15 -12.01 -9.08 15.35
C ALA A 15 -11.08 -8.02 14.71
N MET A 16 -9.75 -8.20 14.77
CA MET A 16 -8.79 -7.31 14.08
C MET A 16 -9.00 -7.33 12.57
N VAL A 17 -9.18 -8.52 11.97
CA VAL A 17 -9.43 -8.64 10.52
C VAL A 17 -10.71 -7.91 10.14
N ALA A 18 -11.81 -8.13 10.88
CA ALA A 18 -13.08 -7.47 10.60
C ALA A 18 -12.98 -5.94 10.70
N LEU A 19 -12.30 -5.43 11.73
CA LEU A 19 -12.10 -4.00 11.92
C LEU A 19 -11.22 -3.38 10.82
N TRP A 20 -10.18 -4.08 10.37
CA TRP A 20 -9.33 -3.65 9.27
C TRP A 20 -10.11 -3.61 7.95
N GLU A 21 -10.95 -4.60 7.66
CA GLU A 21 -11.81 -4.61 6.49
C GLU A 21 -12.88 -3.51 6.53
N GLU A 22 -13.43 -3.21 7.72
CA GLU A 22 -14.33 -2.05 7.93
C GLU A 22 -13.62 -0.73 7.61
N HIS A 23 -12.38 -0.56 8.08
CA HIS A 23 -11.57 0.61 7.80
C HIS A 23 -11.31 0.79 6.30
N MET A 24 -10.82 -0.25 5.63
CA MET A 24 -10.62 -0.22 4.17
C MET A 24 -11.92 0.05 3.40
N LYS A 25 -13.04 -0.50 3.87
CA LYS A 25 -14.36 -0.21 3.27
C LYS A 25 -14.71 1.27 3.39
N ALA A 26 -14.50 1.88 4.57
CA ALA A 26 -14.75 3.31 4.79
C ALA A 26 -13.91 4.19 3.84
N GLU A 27 -12.64 3.82 3.58
CA GLU A 27 -11.74 4.57 2.71
C GLU A 27 -12.06 4.43 1.21
N PHE A 28 -12.24 3.19 0.74
CA PHE A 28 -12.30 2.90 -0.70
C PHE A 28 -13.71 2.79 -1.26
N GLN A 29 -14.69 2.39 -0.46
CA GLN A 29 -16.08 2.19 -0.90
C GLN A 29 -16.99 3.30 -0.43
N ASP A 30 -17.10 3.50 0.89
CA ASP A 30 -18.02 4.48 1.48
C ASP A 30 -17.48 5.92 1.35
N LYS A 31 -16.15 6.06 1.21
CA LYS A 31 -15.41 7.34 1.09
C LYS A 31 -15.70 8.27 2.26
N ASP A 32 -15.76 7.72 3.46
CA ASP A 32 -16.09 8.40 4.70
C ASP A 32 -14.87 8.50 5.62
N ALA A 33 -14.27 9.70 5.67
CA ALA A 33 -13.12 10.00 6.52
C ALA A 33 -13.43 9.92 8.03
N HIS A 34 -14.67 10.18 8.44
CA HIS A 34 -15.08 10.05 9.83
C HIS A 34 -15.17 8.57 10.23
N ALA A 35 -15.83 7.76 9.41
CA ALA A 35 -15.92 6.31 9.61
C ALA A 35 -14.52 5.68 9.65
N SER A 36 -13.58 6.05 8.77
CA SER A 36 -12.19 5.60 8.82
C SER A 36 -11.55 5.93 10.17
N CYS A 37 -11.66 7.19 10.64
CA CYS A 37 -11.11 7.57 11.95
C CYS A 37 -11.82 6.91 13.14
N ASP A 38 -13.07 6.48 13.02
CA ASP A 38 -13.84 5.86 14.11
C ASP A 38 -13.39 4.41 14.38
N THR A 39 -12.71 3.77 13.43
CA THR A 39 -12.06 2.46 13.63
C THR A 39 -10.77 2.56 14.45
N MET A 40 -10.22 3.75 14.63
CA MET A 40 -8.92 3.99 15.24
C MET A 40 -9.02 4.41 16.72
N VAL A 41 -7.89 4.32 17.44
CA VAL A 41 -7.74 4.85 18.80
C VAL A 41 -7.86 6.38 18.82
N ALA A 42 -7.88 7.01 20.02
CA ALA A 42 -7.98 8.47 20.16
C ALA A 42 -6.78 9.22 19.54
N GLU A 43 -5.57 8.67 19.69
CA GLU A 43 -4.32 9.24 19.15
C GLU A 43 -3.68 8.26 18.14
N PRO A 44 -4.25 8.15 16.93
CA PRO A 44 -3.77 7.23 15.91
C PRO A 44 -2.58 7.81 15.14
N TYR A 45 -1.88 6.95 14.39
CA TYR A 45 -0.76 7.36 13.55
C TYR A 45 -0.81 6.63 12.21
N VAL A 46 -0.70 7.37 11.11
CA VAL A 46 -0.55 6.83 9.75
C VAL A 46 0.66 7.45 9.10
N ASN A 47 1.47 6.63 8.45
CA ASN A 47 2.66 7.05 7.73
C ASN A 47 2.82 6.30 6.40
N HIS A 48 2.73 7.02 5.31
CA HIS A 48 3.16 6.58 3.99
C HIS A 48 4.67 6.83 3.88
N VAL A 49 5.44 5.82 4.24
CA VAL A 49 6.87 5.93 4.53
C VAL A 49 7.71 6.58 3.43
N PRO A 50 7.52 6.25 2.12
CA PRO A 50 8.37 6.81 1.08
C PRO A 50 8.22 8.32 0.88
N VAL A 51 7.07 8.92 1.25
CA VAL A 51 6.75 10.32 0.97
C VAL A 51 6.31 11.12 2.21
N LEU A 52 6.33 10.49 3.40
CA LEU A 52 6.04 11.10 4.69
C LEU A 52 4.64 11.72 4.79
N THR A 53 3.65 11.17 4.05
CA THR A 53 2.26 11.59 4.13
C THR A 53 1.49 10.79 5.18
N GLY A 54 0.38 11.34 5.68
CA GLY A 54 -0.39 10.76 6.79
C GLY A 54 -0.62 11.76 7.90
N GLY A 55 -0.46 11.35 9.17
CA GLY A 55 -0.63 12.24 10.31
C GLY A 55 -0.56 11.55 11.66
N VAL A 56 -0.46 12.36 12.71
CA VAL A 56 -0.46 11.95 14.11
C VAL A 56 -1.65 12.56 14.81
N GLY A 57 -2.46 11.75 15.50
CA GLY A 57 -3.67 12.16 16.18
C GLY A 57 -4.87 12.33 15.25
N ARG A 58 -6.07 12.11 15.81
CA ARG A 58 -7.34 12.08 15.07
C ARG A 58 -7.56 13.32 14.20
N ARG A 59 -7.23 14.52 14.68
CA ARG A 59 -7.45 15.76 13.93
C ARG A 59 -6.65 15.84 12.64
N GLN A 60 -5.35 15.44 12.69
CA GLN A 60 -4.50 15.44 11.49
C GLN A 60 -4.96 14.38 10.51
N LEU A 61 -5.30 13.18 10.99
CA LEU A 61 -5.74 12.08 10.14
C LEU A 61 -7.10 12.37 9.50
N LEU A 62 -8.06 12.93 10.22
CA LEU A 62 -9.34 13.33 9.62
C LEU A 62 -9.13 14.33 8.48
N ASN A 63 -8.25 15.34 8.68
CA ASN A 63 -7.89 16.27 7.61
C ASN A 63 -7.20 15.59 6.45
N TYR A 64 -6.27 14.66 6.73
CA TYR A 64 -5.55 13.90 5.71
C TYR A 64 -6.49 13.02 4.87
N TYR A 65 -7.33 12.21 5.50
CA TYR A 65 -8.32 11.37 4.83
C TYR A 65 -9.30 12.18 4.00
N ALA A 66 -9.89 13.24 4.58
CA ALA A 66 -10.94 14.02 3.92
C ALA A 66 -10.42 14.85 2.74
N ARG A 67 -9.16 15.30 2.75
CA ARG A 67 -8.66 16.24 1.74
C ARG A 67 -7.65 15.65 0.76
N TYR A 68 -6.94 14.60 1.15
CA TYR A 68 -5.81 14.11 0.35
C TYR A 68 -5.93 12.63 -0.02
N PHE A 69 -6.22 11.75 0.95
CA PHE A 69 -6.20 10.31 0.70
C PHE A 69 -7.45 9.84 -0.05
N ILE A 70 -8.64 10.04 0.52
CA ILE A 70 -9.90 9.55 -0.07
C ILE A 70 -10.19 10.22 -1.44
N PRO A 71 -10.15 11.56 -1.58
CA PRO A 71 -10.36 12.20 -2.88
C PRO A 71 -9.21 11.96 -3.86
N GLY A 72 -8.03 11.56 -3.38
CA GLY A 72 -6.86 11.21 -4.20
C GLY A 72 -6.86 9.75 -4.70
N GLN A 73 -7.97 9.02 -4.56
CA GLN A 73 -8.10 7.67 -5.12
C GLN A 73 -8.68 7.75 -6.54
N PRO A 74 -7.90 7.36 -7.59
CA PRO A 74 -8.40 7.32 -8.97
C PRO A 74 -9.63 6.41 -9.10
N PRO A 75 -10.52 6.69 -10.08
CA PRO A 75 -11.77 5.92 -10.21
C PRO A 75 -11.56 4.45 -10.62
N ASP A 76 -10.40 4.12 -11.18
CA ASP A 76 -10.00 2.78 -11.62
C ASP A 76 -9.04 2.08 -10.66
N VAL A 77 -9.01 2.50 -9.39
CA VAL A 77 -8.17 1.87 -8.38
C VAL A 77 -8.55 0.41 -8.17
N GLU A 78 -7.54 -0.45 -8.14
CA GLU A 78 -7.64 -1.87 -7.86
C GLU A 78 -6.59 -2.28 -6.84
N ILE A 79 -7.00 -3.00 -5.80
CA ILE A 79 -6.10 -3.64 -4.83
C ILE A 79 -6.06 -5.14 -5.16
N VAL A 80 -4.92 -5.61 -5.64
CA VAL A 80 -4.70 -7.02 -5.97
C VAL A 80 -3.96 -7.68 -4.81
N PRO A 81 -4.63 -8.52 -3.99
CA PRO A 81 -4.01 -9.11 -2.82
C PRO A 81 -2.94 -10.14 -3.19
N ILE A 82 -1.86 -10.19 -2.40
CA ILE A 82 -0.82 -11.20 -2.47
C ILE A 82 -0.88 -12.06 -1.21
N SER A 83 -0.69 -11.45 -0.03
CA SER A 83 -0.68 -12.19 1.23
C SER A 83 -1.20 -11.34 2.40
N ARG A 84 -1.74 -12.01 3.43
CA ARG A 84 -2.08 -11.41 4.72
C ARG A 84 -1.53 -12.27 5.84
N THR A 85 -0.82 -11.65 6.77
CA THR A 85 -0.36 -12.28 8.02
C THR A 85 -1.06 -11.63 9.20
N VAL A 86 -1.66 -12.44 10.08
CA VAL A 86 -2.37 -11.98 11.27
C VAL A 86 -1.60 -12.42 12.51
N GLY A 87 -1.00 -11.47 13.22
CA GLY A 87 -0.31 -11.67 14.48
C GLY A 87 -1.22 -11.48 15.70
N GLN A 88 -0.63 -11.24 16.87
CA GLN A 88 -1.39 -11.01 18.12
C GLN A 88 -1.99 -9.59 18.17
N GLU A 89 -1.22 -8.58 17.76
CA GLU A 89 -1.59 -7.17 17.81
C GLU A 89 -1.32 -6.47 16.48
N ARG A 90 -1.20 -7.26 15.38
CA ARG A 90 -0.72 -6.71 14.11
C ARG A 90 -1.24 -7.51 12.94
N ILE A 91 -1.59 -6.80 11.87
CA ILE A 91 -1.85 -7.37 10.54
C ILE A 91 -0.80 -6.80 9.59
N VAL A 92 -0.30 -7.67 8.71
CA VAL A 92 0.56 -7.27 7.60
C VAL A 92 -0.11 -7.75 6.31
N ASP A 93 -0.44 -6.81 5.43
CA ASP A 93 -0.96 -7.09 4.10
C ASP A 93 0.09 -6.76 3.04
N GLU A 94 0.23 -7.63 2.07
CA GLU A 94 0.99 -7.43 0.85
C GLU A 94 0.03 -7.47 -0.34
N PHE A 95 0.09 -6.46 -1.19
CA PHE A 95 -0.80 -6.32 -2.34
C PHE A 95 -0.15 -5.49 -3.44
N VAL A 96 -0.70 -5.53 -4.65
CA VAL A 96 -0.37 -4.56 -5.68
C VAL A 96 -1.49 -3.54 -5.78
N TYR A 97 -1.16 -2.27 -5.55
CA TYR A 97 -2.03 -1.12 -5.83
C TYR A 97 -1.91 -0.76 -7.30
N ARG A 98 -3.03 -0.73 -8.01
CA ARG A 98 -3.09 -0.41 -9.44
C ARG A 98 -4.05 0.73 -9.71
N CYS A 99 -3.66 1.64 -10.58
CA CYS A 99 -4.55 2.70 -11.07
C CYS A 99 -3.98 3.36 -12.32
N THR A 100 -4.76 4.24 -12.92
CA THR A 100 -4.25 5.27 -13.85
C THR A 100 -4.06 6.57 -13.06
N HIS A 101 -2.88 7.19 -13.12
CA HIS A 101 -2.62 8.48 -12.50
C HIS A 101 -3.37 9.60 -13.25
N SER A 102 -4.70 9.60 -13.12
CA SER A 102 -5.64 10.49 -13.82
C SER A 102 -6.08 11.70 -13.01
N ILE A 103 -5.80 11.72 -11.72
CA ILE A 103 -6.09 12.80 -10.78
C ILE A 103 -4.87 13.07 -9.88
N PRO A 104 -4.79 14.20 -9.16
CA PRO A 104 -3.75 14.43 -8.16
C PRO A 104 -3.79 13.37 -7.05
N MET A 105 -2.65 12.73 -6.80
CA MET A 105 -2.49 11.69 -5.78
C MET A 105 -1.50 12.17 -4.71
N GLU A 106 -1.85 13.23 -3.98
CA GLU A 106 -0.95 13.88 -3.01
C GLU A 106 -0.42 12.94 -1.92
N TRP A 107 -1.14 11.87 -1.65
CA TRP A 107 -0.75 10.86 -0.67
C TRP A 107 0.41 9.96 -1.13
N LEU A 108 0.60 9.77 -2.46
CA LEU A 108 1.63 8.92 -3.09
C LEU A 108 2.63 9.75 -3.91
N LEU A 109 2.17 10.84 -4.52
CA LEU A 109 2.90 11.68 -5.47
C LEU A 109 2.70 13.17 -5.12
N PRO A 110 3.18 13.64 -3.95
CA PRO A 110 2.99 15.02 -3.53
C PRO A 110 3.50 16.02 -4.58
N GLY A 111 2.64 16.96 -5.00
CA GLY A 111 2.97 18.01 -5.95
C GLY A 111 3.12 17.57 -7.40
N VAL A 112 2.84 16.31 -7.73
CA VAL A 112 2.94 15.79 -9.11
C VAL A 112 1.59 15.91 -9.82
N PRO A 113 1.50 16.64 -10.94
CA PRO A 113 0.27 16.69 -11.73
C PRO A 113 -0.02 15.33 -12.39
N PRO A 114 -1.30 15.03 -12.70
CA PRO A 114 -1.69 13.79 -13.35
C PRO A 114 -0.92 13.53 -14.64
N THR A 115 -0.34 12.34 -14.78
CA THR A 115 0.43 11.95 -15.96
C THR A 115 -0.40 11.19 -17.00
N GLY A 116 -1.58 10.68 -16.62
CA GLY A 116 -2.41 9.80 -17.43
C GLY A 116 -1.82 8.39 -17.63
N ARG A 117 -0.70 8.06 -16.97
CA ARG A 117 -0.03 6.77 -17.12
C ARG A 117 -0.53 5.75 -16.12
N ARG A 118 -0.43 4.47 -16.49
CA ARG A 118 -0.71 3.35 -15.61
C ARG A 118 0.36 3.24 -14.52
N LEU A 119 -0.09 2.90 -13.31
CA LEU A 119 0.74 2.69 -12.14
C LEU A 119 0.39 1.34 -11.50
N GLU A 120 1.41 0.54 -11.18
CA GLU A 120 1.30 -0.74 -10.48
C GLU A 120 2.39 -0.81 -9.41
N VAL A 121 2.01 -0.73 -8.14
CA VAL A 121 2.94 -0.58 -7.02
C VAL A 121 2.74 -1.70 -6.01
N PRO A 122 3.71 -2.61 -5.85
CA PRO A 122 3.71 -3.53 -4.73
C PRO A 122 3.79 -2.73 -3.44
N THR A 123 2.86 -3.00 -2.55
CA THR A 123 2.70 -2.27 -1.30
C THR A 123 2.60 -3.23 -0.14
N VAL A 124 3.29 -2.91 0.95
CA VAL A 124 3.12 -3.57 2.25
C VAL A 124 2.52 -2.57 3.21
N VAL A 125 1.44 -2.94 3.87
CA VAL A 125 0.89 -2.19 4.99
C VAL A 125 1.03 -2.99 6.29
N ILE A 126 1.53 -2.34 7.32
CA ILE A 126 1.62 -2.88 8.67
C ILE A 126 0.64 -2.11 9.55
N VAL A 127 -0.40 -2.80 9.99
CA VAL A 127 -1.44 -2.25 10.87
C VAL A 127 -1.22 -2.76 12.29
N THR A 128 -1.19 -1.88 13.29
CA THR A 128 -1.13 -2.26 14.70
C THR A 128 -2.43 -1.95 15.40
N PHE A 129 -2.76 -2.76 16.40
CA PHE A 129 -4.00 -2.66 17.16
C PHE A 129 -3.72 -2.48 18.65
N GLU A 130 -4.59 -1.75 19.34
CA GLU A 130 -4.55 -1.53 20.78
C GLU A 130 -5.98 -1.36 21.29
N GLY A 131 -6.36 -2.10 22.33
CA GLY A 131 -7.69 -2.00 22.94
C GLY A 131 -8.85 -2.26 21.97
N GLY A 132 -8.66 -3.13 20.97
CA GLY A 132 -9.69 -3.46 19.98
C GLY A 132 -9.90 -2.37 18.91
N LYS A 133 -8.97 -1.43 18.77
CA LYS A 133 -8.95 -0.36 17.77
C LYS A 133 -7.62 -0.35 17.01
N MET A 134 -7.62 0.22 15.82
CA MET A 134 -6.40 0.44 15.07
C MET A 134 -5.60 1.57 15.71
N LYS A 135 -4.31 1.31 15.95
CA LYS A 135 -3.37 2.27 16.55
C LYS A 135 -2.56 2.99 15.50
N SER A 136 -2.02 2.25 14.55
CA SER A 136 -1.18 2.82 13.50
C SER A 136 -1.18 2.01 12.23
N GLU A 137 -0.86 2.70 11.13
CA GLU A 137 -0.57 2.13 9.84
C GLU A 137 0.76 2.65 9.31
N HIS A 138 1.60 1.74 8.82
CA HIS A 138 2.80 2.08 8.07
C HIS A 138 2.73 1.43 6.70
N LEU A 139 2.73 2.26 5.65
CA LEU A 139 2.69 1.79 4.27
C LEU A 139 4.06 1.95 3.63
N TYR A 140 4.49 0.92 2.94
CA TYR A 140 5.80 0.85 2.27
C TYR A 140 5.60 0.46 0.81
N TRP A 141 6.29 1.15 -0.07
CA TRP A 141 6.38 0.82 -1.48
C TRP A 141 7.70 1.34 -2.07
N ASP A 142 8.02 0.94 -3.30
CA ASP A 142 9.16 1.47 -4.03
C ASP A 142 8.75 2.74 -4.81
N GLN A 143 9.13 3.90 -4.26
CA GLN A 143 8.85 5.19 -4.89
C GLN A 143 9.61 5.36 -6.21
N ALA A 144 10.83 4.82 -6.32
CA ALA A 144 11.60 4.92 -7.55
C ALA A 144 10.90 4.19 -8.70
N SER A 145 10.38 2.98 -8.43
CA SER A 145 9.57 2.24 -9.41
C SER A 145 8.34 3.02 -9.85
N ALA A 146 7.62 3.65 -8.90
CA ALA A 146 6.46 4.47 -9.22
C ALA A 146 6.83 5.64 -10.16
N LEU A 147 7.92 6.35 -9.86
CA LEU A 147 8.40 7.46 -10.68
C LEU A 147 8.85 7.03 -12.07
N VAL A 148 9.50 5.87 -12.20
CA VAL A 148 9.87 5.28 -13.51
C VAL A 148 8.63 5.01 -14.35
N GLN A 149 7.62 4.35 -13.79
CA GLN A 149 6.38 4.02 -14.51
C GLN A 149 5.67 5.27 -15.02
N LEU A 150 5.71 6.35 -14.25
CA LEU A 150 5.08 7.62 -14.60
C LEU A 150 5.95 8.50 -15.53
N GLY A 151 7.18 8.07 -15.85
CA GLY A 151 8.12 8.81 -16.68
C GLY A 151 8.69 10.07 -16.01
N LEU A 152 8.70 10.07 -14.70
CA LEU A 152 9.26 11.15 -13.86
C LEU A 152 10.71 10.87 -13.44
N LEU A 153 11.15 9.61 -13.58
CA LEU A 153 12.52 9.17 -13.34
C LEU A 153 13.01 8.38 -14.56
N ASP A 154 14.13 8.80 -15.14
CA ASP A 154 14.82 8.01 -16.16
C ASP A 154 15.61 6.88 -15.47
N PRO A 155 15.31 5.60 -15.75
CA PRO A 155 16.03 4.48 -15.16
C PRO A 155 17.45 4.29 -15.73
N ALA A 156 17.83 5.01 -16.79
CA ALA A 156 19.13 4.83 -17.44
C ALA A 156 20.29 5.03 -16.46
N GLY A 157 21.08 3.97 -16.26
CA GLY A 157 22.22 3.99 -15.35
C GLY A 157 21.89 3.87 -13.85
N LEU A 158 20.62 3.73 -13.46
CA LEU A 158 20.16 3.53 -12.10
C LEU A 158 19.76 2.07 -11.87
N PRO A 159 19.97 1.51 -10.66
CA PRO A 159 19.53 0.17 -10.30
C PRO A 159 18.05 0.19 -9.88
N VAL A 160 17.17 0.63 -10.77
CA VAL A 160 15.72 0.75 -10.53
C VAL A 160 14.94 0.05 -11.63
N ALA A 161 13.77 -0.45 -11.28
CA ALA A 161 12.87 -1.13 -12.20
C ALA A 161 11.53 -0.37 -12.27
N GLY A 162 10.70 -0.68 -13.26
CA GLY A 162 9.37 -0.11 -13.45
C GLY A 162 8.25 -1.08 -13.00
N ALA A 163 7.22 -1.27 -13.85
CA ALA A 163 6.06 -2.13 -13.55
C ALA A 163 6.39 -3.62 -13.40
N GLU A 164 7.58 -4.07 -13.83
CA GLU A 164 8.06 -5.44 -13.65
C GLU A 164 8.17 -5.86 -12.19
N VAL A 165 8.37 -4.93 -11.26
CA VAL A 165 8.38 -5.24 -9.81
C VAL A 165 7.02 -5.78 -9.36
N ALA A 166 5.92 -5.18 -9.84
CA ALA A 166 4.57 -5.61 -9.50
C ALA A 166 4.23 -6.98 -10.14
N ARG A 167 4.61 -7.16 -11.41
CA ARG A 167 4.41 -8.44 -12.11
C ARG A 167 5.13 -9.58 -11.41
N LYS A 168 6.38 -9.36 -10.99
CA LYS A 168 7.17 -10.36 -10.29
C LYS A 168 6.65 -10.64 -8.87
N ALA A 169 6.12 -9.65 -8.18
CA ALA A 169 5.50 -9.84 -6.86
C ALA A 169 4.24 -10.73 -6.94
N LEU A 170 3.47 -10.61 -8.03
CA LEU A 170 2.28 -11.42 -8.27
C LEU A 170 2.60 -12.83 -8.78
N ASP A 171 3.62 -12.95 -9.63
CA ASP A 171 4.08 -14.21 -10.19
C ASP A 171 5.62 -14.20 -10.27
N PRO A 172 6.31 -15.01 -9.44
CA PRO A 172 7.77 -15.09 -9.43
C PRO A 172 8.39 -15.46 -10.78
N ALA A 173 7.65 -16.14 -11.66
CA ALA A 173 8.10 -16.57 -12.99
C ALA A 173 7.87 -15.49 -14.08
N ALA A 174 7.03 -14.49 -13.82
CA ALA A 174 6.66 -13.47 -14.81
C ALA A 174 7.83 -12.61 -15.29
N VAL A 175 8.86 -12.44 -14.46
CA VAL A 175 10.05 -11.64 -14.78
C VAL A 175 11.30 -12.38 -14.28
N PRO A 176 12.35 -12.54 -15.11
CA PRO A 176 13.61 -13.12 -14.67
C PRO A 176 14.21 -12.38 -13.48
N SER A 177 14.84 -13.12 -12.56
CA SER A 177 15.60 -12.51 -11.46
C SER A 177 16.91 -11.90 -11.97
N ASN A 178 17.47 -10.96 -11.21
CA ASN A 178 18.81 -10.42 -11.41
C ASN A 178 19.00 -9.58 -12.69
N LEU A 179 17.93 -9.13 -13.34
CA LEU A 179 18.01 -8.35 -14.59
C LEU A 179 18.84 -7.04 -14.45
N LEU A 180 18.89 -6.47 -13.25
CA LEU A 180 19.66 -5.24 -12.99
C LEU A 180 21.13 -5.53 -12.60
N MET A 181 21.52 -6.79 -12.41
CA MET A 181 22.89 -7.13 -12.05
C MET A 181 23.78 -7.09 -13.29
N LYS A 182 24.91 -6.37 -13.19
CA LYS A 182 25.91 -6.27 -14.28
C LYS A 182 26.88 -7.44 -14.33
N ARG A 183 26.95 -8.27 -13.28
CA ARG A 183 27.76 -9.50 -13.23
C ARG A 183 26.87 -10.68 -13.50
N THR A 184 27.10 -11.36 -14.58
CA THR A 184 26.64 -12.74 -14.78
C THR A 184 27.49 -13.64 -13.90
N ILE A 185 26.92 -14.26 -12.88
CA ILE A 185 27.54 -15.38 -12.20
C ILE A 185 27.40 -16.53 -13.20
N ALA A 186 28.52 -17.10 -13.66
CA ALA A 186 28.47 -18.26 -14.53
C ALA A 186 27.68 -19.37 -13.82
N ASP A 187 26.77 -20.05 -14.57
CA ASP A 187 25.88 -21.11 -14.06
C ASP A 187 26.60 -22.35 -13.53
N GLU A 188 27.95 -22.35 -13.52
CA GLU A 188 28.82 -23.46 -13.07
C GLU A 188 28.87 -23.64 -11.54
N LEU A 189 28.14 -22.83 -10.75
CA LEU A 189 28.14 -22.90 -9.28
C LEU A 189 26.74 -23.22 -8.66
N LEU A 190 25.78 -23.72 -9.45
CA LEU A 190 24.48 -24.16 -8.94
C LEU A 190 24.32 -25.67 -9.11
#